data_50d99e955399e585d0a74e062c9bf43a
#
_entry.id   50d99e955399e585d0a74e062c9bf43a
#
_cell.length_a   1.000
_cell.length_b   1.000
_cell.length_c   1.000
_cell.angle_alpha   90.00
_cell.angle_beta   90.00
_cell.angle_gamma   90.00
#
_symmetry.space_group_name_H-M   'P 1'
#
loop_
_entity.id
_entity.type
_entity.pdbx_description
1 polymer ?
#
loop_
_entity_poly.entity_id
_entity_poly.type
_entity_poly.pdbx_seq_one_letter_code
_entity_poly.pdbx_strand_id
1 'polypeptide(L)'
;MLTFPFAGDEAGDFSFNFEKGASRYLVIAVIATPDPDGLRDLLADIRKENRLSPSHEFGFHNMSSAQFRKRIFAALRSANFEAWALIVDKTTLPELFSLFMTGLDVYGYFISEVVSLIPLEKRTGATLILDEFGDPEQTREEIKRIFKKRNIKHGFNRISMRRSRQESLIQIADLIAGSILRRDAHNQSEAYDMIARKIVELIEYR
;
A
#
# COMPACT_ATOMS: atom_id res chain seq x y z
N MET A 1 -23.81 1.57 10.44
CA MET A 1 -22.74 0.67 10.01
C MET A 1 -21.43 1.33 10.39
N LEU A 2 -20.56 0.67 11.14
CA LEU A 2 -19.24 1.19 11.44
C LEU A 2 -18.43 1.15 10.14
N THR A 3 -17.97 2.31 9.68
CA THR A 3 -17.13 2.41 8.48
C THR A 3 -15.67 2.43 8.92
N PHE A 4 -14.91 1.45 8.47
CA PHE A 4 -13.48 1.32 8.79
C PHE A 4 -12.64 2.15 7.81
N PRO A 5 -11.55 2.79 8.25
CA PRO A 5 -10.62 3.42 7.33
C PRO A 5 -9.84 2.36 6.55
N PHE A 6 -9.60 2.67 5.29
CA PHE A 6 -8.66 1.98 4.43
C PHE A 6 -7.43 2.85 4.25
N ALA A 7 -6.24 2.26 4.19
CA ALA A 7 -5.03 2.98 3.86
C ALA A 7 -4.23 2.20 2.82
N GLY A 8 -3.65 2.89 1.86
CA GLY A 8 -2.89 2.27 0.77
C GLY A 8 -1.56 2.95 0.55
N ASP A 9 -0.59 2.16 0.11
CA ASP A 9 0.74 2.58 -0.28
C ASP A 9 1.32 1.63 -1.32
N GLU A 10 2.45 2.00 -1.93
CA GLU A 10 3.15 1.22 -2.93
C GLU A 10 4.58 0.85 -2.52
N ALA A 11 5.14 -0.14 -3.21
CA ALA A 11 6.55 -0.47 -3.18
C ALA A 11 7.06 -0.71 -4.61
N GLY A 12 8.22 -0.16 -4.94
CA GLY A 12 8.74 -0.05 -6.30
C GLY A 12 8.55 1.36 -6.83
N ASP A 13 8.62 1.54 -8.13
CA ASP A 13 8.43 2.83 -8.80
C ASP A 13 7.53 2.70 -10.04
N PHE A 14 7.02 3.84 -10.53
CA PHE A 14 6.13 3.90 -11.71
C PHE A 14 6.88 4.13 -13.03
N SER A 15 8.23 4.16 -13.01
CA SER A 15 9.04 4.32 -14.21
C SER A 15 9.15 3.00 -14.98
N PHE A 16 9.20 3.09 -16.30
CA PHE A 16 9.51 1.97 -17.20
C PHE A 16 10.93 2.05 -17.77
N ASN A 17 11.75 2.98 -17.27
CA ASN A 17 13.12 3.13 -17.75
C ASN A 17 14.07 2.18 -17.01
N PHE A 18 14.00 0.89 -17.36
CA PHE A 18 14.81 -0.16 -16.72
C PHE A 18 16.32 0.05 -16.89
N GLU A 19 16.76 0.66 -17.99
CA GLU A 19 18.17 1.01 -18.22
C GLU A 19 18.68 2.06 -17.22
N LYS A 20 17.78 2.89 -16.69
CA LYS A 20 18.09 3.89 -15.64
C LYS A 20 17.75 3.40 -14.23
N GLY A 21 17.53 2.10 -14.05
CA GLY A 21 17.34 1.50 -12.73
C GLY A 21 15.91 1.45 -12.20
N ALA A 22 14.91 1.61 -13.07
CA ALA A 22 13.51 1.39 -12.66
C ALA A 22 13.32 -0.03 -12.12
N SER A 23 12.52 -0.17 -11.07
CA SER A 23 12.19 -1.47 -10.48
C SER A 23 11.43 -2.32 -11.48
N ARG A 24 11.75 -3.63 -11.56
CA ARG A 24 10.98 -4.57 -12.39
C ARG A 24 9.55 -4.73 -11.86
N TYR A 25 9.41 -4.83 -10.54
CA TYR A 25 8.12 -5.04 -9.90
C TYR A 25 7.59 -3.76 -9.28
N LEU A 26 6.27 -3.61 -9.34
CA LEU A 26 5.49 -2.63 -8.61
C LEU A 26 4.48 -3.40 -7.76
N VAL A 27 4.40 -3.08 -6.48
CA VAL A 27 3.40 -3.63 -5.57
C VAL A 27 2.54 -2.50 -5.04
N ILE A 28 1.23 -2.71 -5.00
CA ILE A 28 0.31 -1.82 -4.29
C ILE A 28 -0.42 -2.65 -3.25
N ALA A 29 -0.49 -2.14 -2.02
CA ALA A 29 -1.24 -2.75 -0.94
C ALA A 29 -2.23 -1.76 -0.34
N VAL A 30 -3.41 -2.26 0.00
CA VAL A 30 -4.44 -1.53 0.74
C VAL A 30 -4.80 -2.35 1.97
N ILE A 31 -4.77 -1.73 3.14
CA ILE A 31 -5.18 -2.34 4.40
C ILE A 31 -6.52 -1.76 4.87
N ALA A 32 -7.25 -2.52 5.64
CA ALA A 32 -8.43 -2.07 6.39
C ALA A 32 -8.39 -2.60 7.83
N THR A 33 -8.83 -1.80 8.78
CA THR A 33 -8.85 -2.18 10.18
C THR A 33 -10.12 -1.69 10.89
N PRO A 34 -10.72 -2.52 11.76
CA PRO A 34 -11.77 -2.09 12.65
C PRO A 34 -11.23 -1.29 13.86
N ASP A 35 -9.92 -1.30 14.08
CA ASP A 35 -9.23 -0.64 15.20
C ASP A 35 -8.07 0.23 14.70
N PRO A 36 -8.38 1.38 14.07
CA PRO A 36 -7.34 2.25 13.54
C PRO A 36 -6.44 2.87 14.60
N ASP A 37 -6.98 3.15 15.78
CA ASP A 37 -6.20 3.74 16.88
C ASP A 37 -5.28 2.70 17.50
N GLY A 38 -5.73 1.45 17.69
CA GLY A 38 -4.86 0.36 18.12
C GLY A 38 -3.69 0.10 17.17
N LEU A 39 -3.87 0.25 15.84
CA LEU A 39 -2.75 0.16 14.90
C LEU A 39 -1.78 1.36 14.99
N ARG A 40 -2.30 2.56 15.24
CA ARG A 40 -1.47 3.76 15.46
C ARG A 40 -0.67 3.64 16.75
N ASP A 41 -1.29 3.18 17.82
CA ASP A 41 -0.67 2.95 19.13
C ASP A 41 0.39 1.86 19.04
N LEU A 42 0.15 0.78 18.29
CA LEU A 42 1.15 -0.27 18.04
C LEU A 42 2.46 0.31 17.52
N LEU A 43 2.40 1.17 16.48
CA LEU A 43 3.60 1.79 15.94
C LEU A 43 4.20 2.83 16.92
N ALA A 44 3.38 3.53 17.69
CA ALA A 44 3.85 4.46 18.71
C ALA A 44 4.60 3.72 19.82
N ASP A 45 4.11 2.60 20.29
CA ASP A 45 4.75 1.76 21.30
C ASP A 45 6.08 1.19 20.81
N ILE A 46 6.12 0.69 19.55
CA ILE A 46 7.38 0.24 18.94
C ILE A 46 8.42 1.37 18.88
N ARG A 47 8.01 2.62 18.56
CA ARG A 47 8.93 3.77 18.62
C ARG A 47 9.47 3.99 20.01
N LYS A 48 8.61 3.99 21.01
CA LYS A 48 8.97 4.20 22.43
C LYS A 48 9.90 3.12 22.94
N GLU A 49 9.58 1.84 22.74
CA GLU A 49 10.38 0.69 23.17
C GLU A 49 11.78 0.70 22.56
N ASN A 50 11.90 1.16 21.31
CA ASN A 50 13.18 1.20 20.61
C ASN A 50 13.88 2.58 20.72
N ARG A 51 13.37 3.50 21.55
CA ARG A 51 13.91 4.86 21.75
C ARG A 51 14.05 5.65 20.44
N LEU A 52 13.14 5.42 19.50
CA LEU A 52 13.07 6.15 18.24
C LEU A 52 12.37 7.49 18.44
N SER A 53 12.62 8.44 17.52
CA SER A 53 11.86 9.70 17.50
C SER A 53 10.36 9.43 17.39
N PRO A 54 9.49 10.20 18.05
CA PRO A 54 8.03 10.13 17.82
C PRO A 54 7.64 10.33 16.35
N SER A 55 8.47 11.05 15.59
CA SER A 55 8.31 11.27 14.14
C SER A 55 9.03 10.24 13.27
N HIS A 56 9.59 9.17 13.85
CA HIS A 56 10.24 8.12 13.09
C HIS A 56 9.21 7.42 12.17
N GLU A 57 9.53 7.37 10.89
CA GLU A 57 8.70 6.74 9.87
C GLU A 57 9.15 5.30 9.65
N PHE A 58 8.21 4.36 9.78
CA PHE A 58 8.45 2.98 9.46
C PHE A 58 8.21 2.75 7.96
N GLY A 59 9.29 2.78 7.19
CA GLY A 59 9.26 2.37 5.78
C GLY A 59 10.00 1.05 5.61
N PHE A 60 9.48 0.14 4.82
CA PHE A 60 10.11 -1.17 4.61
C PHE A 60 11.54 -1.03 4.08
N HIS A 61 11.73 -0.12 3.12
CA HIS A 61 13.03 0.16 2.52
C HIS A 61 14.05 0.71 3.54
N ASN A 62 13.58 1.49 4.52
CA ASN A 62 14.42 2.17 5.52
C ASN A 62 14.87 1.23 6.66
N MET A 63 14.27 0.05 6.77
CA MET A 63 14.59 -0.92 7.82
C MET A 63 15.75 -1.82 7.42
N SER A 64 16.99 -1.40 7.70
CA SER A 64 18.20 -2.18 7.42
C SER A 64 18.38 -3.38 8.37
N SER A 65 17.93 -3.28 9.61
CA SER A 65 18.06 -4.35 10.61
C SER A 65 17.00 -5.44 10.41
N ALA A 66 17.44 -6.66 10.05
CA ALA A 66 16.57 -7.83 9.94
C ALA A 66 15.87 -8.16 11.27
N GLN A 67 16.57 -8.01 12.42
CA GLN A 67 15.99 -8.25 13.73
C GLN A 67 14.90 -7.24 14.06
N PHE A 68 15.10 -5.97 13.74
CA PHE A 68 14.11 -4.92 13.97
C PHE A 68 12.88 -5.14 13.08
N ARG A 69 13.09 -5.46 11.80
CA ARG A 69 12.02 -5.84 10.88
C ARG A 69 11.19 -7.01 11.41
N LYS A 70 11.86 -8.07 11.88
CA LYS A 70 11.18 -9.23 12.48
C LYS A 70 10.30 -8.84 13.67
N ARG A 71 10.74 -7.91 14.55
CA ARG A 71 9.92 -7.42 15.68
C ARG A 71 8.66 -6.71 15.21
N ILE A 72 8.78 -5.80 14.22
CA ILE A 72 7.64 -5.08 13.66
C ILE A 72 6.63 -6.05 13.06
N PHE A 73 7.09 -7.00 12.22
CA PHE A 73 6.20 -7.97 11.59
C PHE A 73 5.58 -8.95 12.60
N ALA A 74 6.27 -9.28 13.70
CA ALA A 74 5.69 -10.05 14.80
C ALA A 74 4.54 -9.30 15.47
N ALA A 75 4.69 -7.99 15.70
CA ALA A 75 3.63 -7.15 16.25
C ALA A 75 2.44 -7.04 15.25
N LEU A 76 2.70 -6.79 13.97
CA LEU A 76 1.67 -6.74 12.93
C LEU A 76 0.91 -8.06 12.77
N ARG A 77 1.58 -9.20 12.94
CA ARG A 77 0.94 -10.51 12.92
C ARG A 77 -0.20 -10.64 13.93
N SER A 78 -0.04 -10.02 15.10
CA SER A 78 -1.03 -10.06 16.19
C SER A 78 -2.09 -8.97 16.07
N ALA A 79 -1.86 -7.94 15.26
CA ALA A 79 -2.78 -6.82 15.09
C ALA A 79 -4.02 -7.20 14.28
N ASN A 80 -5.09 -6.42 14.43
CA ASN A 80 -6.37 -6.67 13.75
C ASN A 80 -6.50 -5.81 12.49
N PHE A 81 -6.15 -6.37 11.35
CA PHE A 81 -6.36 -5.76 10.03
C PHE A 81 -6.44 -6.82 8.93
N GLU A 82 -6.97 -6.43 7.80
CA GLU A 82 -6.97 -7.19 6.55
C GLU A 82 -6.19 -6.40 5.49
N ALA A 83 -5.61 -7.09 4.52
CA ALA A 83 -4.90 -6.46 3.42
C ALA A 83 -5.31 -7.06 2.07
N TRP A 84 -5.35 -6.24 1.04
CA TRP A 84 -5.49 -6.60 -0.37
C TRP A 84 -4.30 -6.02 -1.11
N ALA A 85 -3.73 -6.77 -1.99
CA ALA A 85 -2.57 -6.31 -2.73
C ALA A 85 -2.55 -6.85 -4.16
N LEU A 86 -1.81 -6.16 -5.00
CA LEU A 86 -1.40 -6.69 -6.29
C LEU A 86 0.11 -6.50 -6.48
N ILE A 87 0.72 -7.42 -7.20
CA ILE A 87 2.08 -7.29 -7.71
C ILE A 87 2.05 -7.28 -9.22
N VAL A 88 2.77 -6.33 -9.80
CA VAL A 88 2.88 -6.10 -11.24
C VAL A 88 4.31 -6.41 -11.68
N ASP A 89 4.49 -7.32 -12.62
CA ASP A 89 5.73 -7.41 -13.39
C ASP A 89 5.66 -6.42 -14.55
N LYS A 90 6.29 -5.26 -14.41
CA LYS A 90 6.23 -4.20 -15.42
C LYS A 90 6.80 -4.61 -16.78
N THR A 91 7.62 -5.66 -16.82
CA THR A 91 8.20 -6.15 -18.09
C THR A 91 7.21 -6.92 -18.95
N THR A 92 6.09 -7.36 -18.37
CA THR A 92 5.03 -8.09 -19.08
C THR A 92 3.84 -7.21 -19.47
N LEU A 93 3.84 -5.95 -19.03
CA LEU A 93 2.76 -5.02 -19.34
C LEU A 93 2.76 -4.64 -20.82
N PRO A 94 1.56 -4.40 -21.41
CA PRO A 94 1.46 -3.83 -22.73
C PRO A 94 2.23 -2.51 -22.86
N GLU A 95 2.81 -2.26 -24.05
CA GLU A 95 3.57 -1.02 -24.34
C GLU A 95 2.77 0.26 -24.06
N LEU A 96 1.44 0.18 -24.10
CA LEU A 96 0.54 1.28 -23.74
C LEU A 96 0.93 1.92 -22.38
N PHE A 97 1.33 1.11 -21.40
CA PHE A 97 1.72 1.62 -20.07
C PHE A 97 2.99 2.46 -20.13
N SER A 98 3.98 2.03 -20.89
CA SER A 98 5.27 2.73 -20.96
C SER A 98 5.28 3.93 -21.90
N LEU A 99 4.44 3.91 -22.95
CA LEU A 99 4.45 4.93 -24.01
C LEU A 99 3.43 6.06 -23.78
N PHE A 100 2.29 5.77 -23.16
CA PHE A 100 1.16 6.71 -23.13
C PHE A 100 0.61 7.00 -21.73
N MET A 101 1.09 6.31 -20.69
CA MET A 101 0.64 6.56 -19.33
C MET A 101 1.72 7.31 -18.54
N THR A 102 1.29 8.37 -17.84
CA THR A 102 2.13 9.01 -16.83
C THR A 102 2.25 8.15 -15.57
N GLY A 103 3.21 8.44 -14.69
CA GLY A 103 3.29 7.75 -13.39
C GLY A 103 1.99 7.83 -12.59
N LEU A 104 1.28 8.97 -12.68
CA LEU A 104 -0.01 9.17 -12.02
C LEU A 104 -1.13 8.31 -12.65
N ASP A 105 -1.14 8.16 -13.98
CA ASP A 105 -2.09 7.26 -14.64
C ASP A 105 -1.85 5.81 -14.23
N VAL A 106 -0.59 5.37 -14.18
CA VAL A 106 -0.20 4.02 -13.74
C VAL A 106 -0.61 3.79 -12.29
N TYR A 107 -0.31 4.75 -11.41
CA TYR A 107 -0.71 4.70 -10.01
C TYR A 107 -2.21 4.55 -9.86
N GLY A 108 -2.99 5.47 -10.46
CA GLY A 108 -4.44 5.44 -10.37
C GLY A 108 -5.05 4.18 -10.99
N TYR A 109 -4.47 3.67 -12.08
CA TYR A 109 -4.89 2.41 -12.69
C TYR A 109 -4.77 1.25 -11.69
N PHE A 110 -3.59 1.05 -11.10
CA PHE A 110 -3.35 -0.08 -10.20
C PHE A 110 -4.01 0.08 -8.83
N ILE A 111 -4.15 1.32 -8.32
CA ILE A 111 -5.03 1.58 -7.15
C ILE A 111 -6.45 1.10 -7.45
N SER A 112 -6.97 1.39 -8.64
CA SER A 112 -8.32 0.96 -9.01
C SER A 112 -8.45 -0.56 -9.15
N GLU A 113 -7.40 -1.27 -9.57
CA GLU A 113 -7.34 -2.74 -9.54
C GLU A 113 -7.44 -3.27 -8.11
N VAL A 114 -6.56 -2.81 -7.20
CA VAL A 114 -6.59 -3.27 -5.79
C VAL A 114 -7.93 -2.98 -5.14
N VAL A 115 -8.48 -1.79 -5.35
CA VAL A 115 -9.80 -1.44 -4.80
C VAL A 115 -10.89 -2.36 -5.33
N SER A 116 -10.78 -2.86 -6.56
CA SER A 116 -11.75 -3.80 -7.13
C SER A 116 -11.78 -5.16 -6.44
N LEU A 117 -10.66 -5.57 -5.80
CA LEU A 117 -10.58 -6.81 -5.02
C LEU A 117 -11.35 -6.72 -3.70
N ILE A 118 -11.49 -5.50 -3.16
CA ILE A 118 -12.15 -5.29 -1.88
C ILE A 118 -13.67 -5.39 -2.08
N PRO A 119 -14.39 -6.20 -1.33
CA PRO A 119 -15.84 -6.29 -1.39
C PRO A 119 -16.49 -4.91 -1.24
N LEU A 120 -17.47 -4.59 -2.11
CA LEU A 120 -18.10 -3.27 -2.16
C LEU A 120 -18.75 -2.89 -0.81
N GLU A 121 -19.33 -3.86 -0.13
CA GLU A 121 -19.96 -3.68 1.18
C GLU A 121 -18.97 -3.26 2.27
N LYS A 122 -17.71 -3.72 2.20
CA LYS A 122 -16.65 -3.30 3.16
C LYS A 122 -16.24 -1.85 2.95
N ARG A 123 -16.19 -1.37 1.71
CA ARG A 123 -15.68 -0.04 1.35
C ARG A 123 -16.78 1.03 1.22
N THR A 124 -18.06 0.62 1.21
CA THR A 124 -19.17 1.56 1.10
C THR A 124 -19.25 2.48 2.31
N GLY A 125 -19.14 3.79 2.06
CA GLY A 125 -19.18 4.82 3.10
C GLY A 125 -17.86 5.01 3.86
N ALA A 126 -16.86 4.17 3.64
CA ALA A 126 -15.55 4.26 4.27
C ALA A 126 -14.69 5.41 3.72
N THR A 127 -13.54 5.66 4.36
CA THR A 127 -12.51 6.58 3.86
C THR A 127 -11.34 5.77 3.34
N LEU A 128 -10.84 6.09 2.13
CA LEU A 128 -9.57 5.62 1.60
C LEU A 128 -8.50 6.69 1.83
N ILE A 129 -7.44 6.33 2.52
CA ILE A 129 -6.28 7.20 2.80
C ILE A 129 -5.11 6.67 1.98
N LEU A 130 -4.51 7.49 1.13
CA LEU A 130 -3.36 7.12 0.29
C LEU A 130 -2.20 8.04 0.62
N ASP A 131 -0.96 7.56 0.41
CA ASP A 131 0.21 8.41 0.54
C ASP A 131 0.18 9.54 -0.51
N GLU A 132 0.82 10.66 -0.19
CA GLU A 132 0.90 11.81 -1.10
C GLU A 132 1.77 11.45 -2.31
N PHE A 133 1.18 11.50 -3.49
CA PHE A 133 1.85 11.33 -4.77
C PHE A 133 1.72 12.62 -5.58
N GLY A 134 2.80 13.37 -5.72
CA GLY A 134 2.77 14.66 -6.41
C GLY A 134 1.86 15.69 -5.73
N ASP A 135 1.02 16.38 -6.50
CA ASP A 135 0.01 17.28 -5.96
C ASP A 135 -1.20 16.50 -5.44
N PRO A 136 -1.53 16.61 -4.13
CA PRO A 136 -2.58 15.80 -3.51
C PRO A 136 -3.97 15.99 -4.12
N GLU A 137 -4.31 17.21 -4.53
CA GLU A 137 -5.61 17.50 -5.12
C GLU A 137 -5.71 16.92 -6.53
N GLN A 138 -4.69 17.15 -7.35
CA GLN A 138 -4.61 16.59 -8.70
C GLN A 138 -4.63 15.06 -8.67
N THR A 139 -3.87 14.45 -7.77
CA THR A 139 -3.83 12.99 -7.62
C THR A 139 -5.20 12.43 -7.25
N ARG A 140 -5.88 13.07 -6.28
CA ARG A 140 -7.21 12.64 -5.87
C ARG A 140 -8.23 12.70 -7.01
N GLU A 141 -8.26 13.79 -7.76
CA GLU A 141 -9.19 13.95 -8.87
C GLU A 141 -8.88 12.98 -10.03
N GLU A 142 -7.60 12.73 -10.29
CA GLU A 142 -7.19 11.77 -11.30
C GLU A 142 -7.61 10.33 -10.94
N ILE A 143 -7.42 9.93 -9.68
CA ILE A 143 -7.89 8.62 -9.19
C ILE A 143 -9.40 8.48 -9.37
N LYS A 144 -10.19 9.51 -9.01
CA LYS A 144 -11.64 9.50 -9.22
C LYS A 144 -12.01 9.39 -10.71
N ARG A 145 -11.28 10.13 -11.56
CA ARG A 145 -11.46 10.09 -13.03
C ARG A 145 -11.20 8.68 -13.56
N ILE A 146 -10.16 8.01 -13.08
CA ILE A 146 -9.83 6.64 -13.49
C ILE A 146 -10.90 5.66 -13.04
N PHE A 147 -11.38 5.72 -11.79
CA PHE A 147 -12.50 4.91 -11.34
C PHE A 147 -13.72 5.05 -12.24
N LYS A 148 -14.07 6.30 -12.59
CA LYS A 148 -15.20 6.59 -13.48
C LYS A 148 -14.96 6.04 -14.88
N LYS A 149 -13.78 6.28 -15.49
CA LYS A 149 -13.41 5.82 -16.83
C LYS A 149 -13.46 4.29 -16.92
N ARG A 150 -13.06 3.60 -15.85
CA ARG A 150 -13.06 2.14 -15.77
C ARG A 150 -14.41 1.55 -15.33
N ASN A 151 -15.41 2.38 -15.09
CA ASN A 151 -16.72 1.98 -14.56
C ASN A 151 -16.63 1.20 -13.24
N ILE A 152 -15.68 1.57 -12.38
CA ILE A 152 -15.48 0.96 -11.07
C ILE A 152 -16.21 1.78 -10.03
N LYS A 153 -17.20 1.16 -9.38
CA LYS A 153 -17.85 1.75 -8.21
C LYS A 153 -16.93 1.62 -7.00
N HIS A 154 -16.16 2.68 -6.67
CA HIS A 154 -15.20 2.60 -5.54
C HIS A 154 -15.88 2.49 -4.17
N GLY A 155 -17.08 3.06 -3.99
CA GLY A 155 -17.85 2.94 -2.73
C GLY A 155 -17.41 3.88 -1.61
N PHE A 156 -16.20 4.39 -1.62
CA PHE A 156 -15.69 5.27 -0.58
C PHE A 156 -16.46 6.61 -0.52
N ASN A 157 -16.77 7.05 0.71
CA ASN A 157 -17.33 8.38 0.95
C ASN A 157 -16.26 9.47 0.73
N ARG A 158 -15.01 9.16 1.07
CA ARG A 158 -13.89 10.10 0.95
C ARG A 158 -12.63 9.37 0.46
N ILE A 159 -11.89 10.00 -0.45
CA ILE A 159 -10.50 9.67 -0.79
C ILE A 159 -9.64 10.83 -0.29
N SER A 160 -8.63 10.53 0.52
CA SER A 160 -7.76 11.51 1.18
C SER A 160 -6.31 11.15 0.92
N MET A 161 -5.51 12.15 0.52
CA MET A 161 -4.07 12.03 0.43
C MET A 161 -3.47 12.54 1.73
N ARG A 162 -2.51 11.81 2.29
CA ARG A 162 -1.79 12.19 3.52
C ARG A 162 -0.34 11.72 3.44
N ARG A 163 0.55 12.45 4.08
CA ARG A 163 1.94 12.03 4.23
C ARG A 163 2.04 10.83 5.17
N SER A 164 2.77 9.79 4.76
CA SER A 164 3.03 8.60 5.56
C SER A 164 3.58 8.92 6.96
N ARG A 165 4.41 9.96 7.08
CA ARG A 165 4.91 10.45 8.38
C ARG A 165 3.79 10.85 9.37
N GLN A 166 2.63 11.26 8.88
CA GLN A 166 1.50 11.74 9.70
C GLN A 166 0.41 10.69 9.88
N GLU A 167 0.48 9.58 9.13
CA GLU A 167 -0.55 8.54 9.17
C GLU A 167 0.07 7.14 9.25
N SER A 168 0.02 6.56 10.44
CA SER A 168 0.59 5.23 10.71
C SER A 168 0.00 4.12 9.86
N LEU A 169 -1.27 4.25 9.43
CA LEU A 169 -1.91 3.23 8.59
C LEU A 169 -1.26 3.14 7.21
N ILE A 170 -0.80 4.27 6.65
CA ILE A 170 -0.04 4.28 5.39
C ILE A 170 1.30 3.55 5.59
N GLN A 171 2.00 3.82 6.70
CA GLN A 171 3.25 3.12 7.00
C GLN A 171 3.06 1.60 7.10
N ILE A 172 1.92 1.15 7.63
CA ILE A 172 1.61 -0.29 7.65
C ILE A 172 1.36 -0.81 6.23
N ALA A 173 0.68 -0.06 5.37
CA ALA A 173 0.49 -0.43 3.97
C ALA A 173 1.83 -0.53 3.22
N ASP A 174 2.78 0.43 3.43
CA ASP A 174 4.16 0.35 2.90
C ASP A 174 4.88 -0.91 3.38
N LEU A 175 4.77 -1.24 4.67
CA LEU A 175 5.36 -2.47 5.22
C LEU A 175 4.82 -3.73 4.53
N ILE A 176 3.52 -3.78 4.25
CA ILE A 176 2.90 -4.89 3.55
C ILE A 176 3.38 -4.94 2.09
N ALA A 177 3.31 -3.82 1.36
CA ALA A 177 3.75 -3.73 -0.03
C ALA A 177 5.23 -4.09 -0.17
N GLY A 178 6.09 -3.54 0.69
CA GLY A 178 7.52 -3.81 0.70
C GLY A 178 7.86 -5.27 1.02
N SER A 179 7.09 -5.94 1.90
CA SER A 179 7.28 -7.37 2.18
C SER A 179 6.96 -8.25 0.98
N ILE A 180 5.92 -7.92 0.23
CA ILE A 180 5.54 -8.62 -1.00
C ILE A 180 6.61 -8.39 -2.07
N LEU A 181 7.01 -7.14 -2.29
CA LEU A 181 8.08 -6.80 -3.24
C LEU A 181 9.37 -7.57 -2.92
N ARG A 182 9.76 -7.64 -1.66
CA ARG A 182 10.98 -8.32 -1.22
C ARG A 182 10.92 -9.83 -1.47
N ARG A 183 9.76 -10.44 -1.25
CA ARG A 183 9.54 -11.85 -1.58
C ARG A 183 9.77 -12.13 -3.07
N ASP A 184 9.18 -11.33 -3.95
CA ASP A 184 9.16 -11.61 -5.38
C ASP A 184 10.42 -11.10 -6.11
N ALA A 185 10.94 -9.94 -5.71
CA ALA A 185 12.14 -9.37 -6.35
C ALA A 185 13.46 -9.97 -5.84
N HIS A 186 13.49 -10.48 -4.59
CA HIS A 186 14.72 -10.91 -3.93
C HIS A 186 14.66 -12.31 -3.33
N ASN A 187 13.57 -13.05 -3.50
CA ASN A 187 13.32 -14.38 -2.88
C ASN A 187 13.51 -14.38 -1.35
N GLN A 188 13.09 -13.30 -0.67
CA GLN A 188 13.18 -13.12 0.77
C GLN A 188 11.79 -12.99 1.35
N SER A 189 11.22 -14.11 1.79
CA SER A 189 9.80 -14.20 2.21
C SER A 189 9.57 -14.02 3.71
N GLU A 190 10.59 -13.93 4.55
CA GLU A 190 10.46 -14.01 6.01
C GLU A 190 9.47 -13.00 6.58
N ALA A 191 9.48 -11.75 6.08
CA ALA A 191 8.55 -10.72 6.51
C ALA A 191 7.13 -11.02 6.03
N TYR A 192 6.99 -11.40 4.76
CA TYR A 192 5.72 -11.79 4.14
C TYR A 192 5.08 -12.96 4.88
N ASP A 193 5.83 -14.03 5.16
CA ASP A 193 5.33 -15.25 5.81
C ASP A 193 4.71 -14.96 7.18
N MET A 194 5.24 -13.96 7.89
CA MET A 194 4.70 -13.56 9.18
C MET A 194 3.31 -12.93 9.08
N ILE A 195 2.99 -12.27 7.98
CA ILE A 195 1.72 -11.54 7.80
C ILE A 195 0.84 -12.12 6.68
N ALA A 196 1.24 -13.23 6.07
CA ALA A 196 0.52 -13.83 4.94
C ALA A 196 -0.96 -14.09 5.24
N ARG A 197 -1.30 -14.43 6.49
CA ARG A 197 -2.69 -14.64 6.93
C ARG A 197 -3.53 -13.35 7.02
N LYS A 198 -2.90 -12.18 6.98
CA LYS A 198 -3.58 -10.88 6.93
C LYS A 198 -3.96 -10.48 5.51
N ILE A 199 -3.32 -11.08 4.52
CA ILE A 199 -3.57 -10.80 3.10
C ILE A 199 -4.74 -11.65 2.66
N VAL A 200 -5.88 -10.99 2.45
CA VAL A 200 -7.14 -11.60 2.02
C VAL A 200 -7.05 -12.02 0.57
N GLU A 201 -6.44 -11.16 -0.25
CA GLU A 201 -6.25 -11.42 -1.66
C GLU A 201 -4.96 -10.74 -2.15
N LEU A 202 -4.17 -11.48 -2.90
CA LEU A 202 -2.98 -11.01 -3.61
C LEU A 202 -3.05 -11.51 -5.04
N ILE A 203 -3.17 -10.59 -5.99
CA ILE A 203 -3.14 -10.95 -7.40
C ILE A 203 -1.79 -10.59 -8.04
N GLU A 204 -1.39 -11.41 -8.99
CA GLU A 204 -0.25 -11.17 -9.86
C GLU A 204 -0.78 -10.63 -11.19
N TYR A 205 -0.47 -9.38 -11.48
CA TYR A 205 -0.82 -8.73 -12.74
C TYR A 205 0.34 -8.94 -13.72
N ARG A 206 0.05 -9.75 -14.73
CA ARG A 206 1.03 -10.12 -15.76
C ARG A 206 0.49 -9.81 -17.16
#